data_4a8aab1414bfd2754bdfb6b60de9f685
#
_entry.id   4a8aab1414bfd2754bdfb6b60de9f685
#
_cell.length_a   1.000
_cell.length_b   1.000
_cell.length_c   1.000
_cell.angle_alpha   90.00
_cell.angle_beta   90.00
_cell.angle_gamma   90.00
#
_symmetry.space_group_name_H-M   'P 1'
#
loop_
_entity.id
_entity.type
_entity.pdbx_description
1 polymer ?
#
loop_
_entity_poly.entity_id
_entity_poly.type
_entity_poly.pdbx_seq_one_letter_code
_entity_poly.pdbx_strand_id
1 'polypeptide(L)'
;RLDELLDEITEDRTIRVVVLTGAGEKAFSAGADIKEFAEFVKKGTMVSEKLHLECNVFNKVEDLPQPTIAALNGITLGGGIELALCCDFRIMGECVKVGFPEIGICLFPGSGGLVRLPRLVGKTRAKELMFFGEKITAQRAMEIGLVDEVCPNEQVLSRAIERAESLAKLPSDSLRAVKRGIQDVAEMPIQQGVEYSLGLISRLLSTEDAREGV
;
A
#
# COMPACT_ATOMS: atom_id res chain seq x y z
N ARG A 1 -11.66 4.84 -12.58
CA ARG A 1 -11.96 5.89 -11.57
C ARG A 1 -10.85 6.05 -10.53
N LEU A 2 -10.32 4.96 -9.88
CA LEU A 2 -9.17 5.10 -8.96
C LEU A 2 -7.95 5.66 -9.70
N ASP A 3 -7.67 5.19 -10.91
CA ASP A 3 -6.58 5.65 -11.77
C ASP A 3 -6.62 7.16 -11.99
N GLU A 4 -7.77 7.69 -12.43
CA GLU A 4 -7.99 9.12 -12.66
C GLU A 4 -7.81 9.95 -11.37
N LEU A 5 -8.34 9.47 -10.23
CA LEU A 5 -8.16 10.13 -8.95
C LEU A 5 -6.70 10.19 -8.50
N LEU A 6 -5.91 9.14 -8.77
CA LEU A 6 -4.49 9.13 -8.44
C LEU A 6 -3.70 10.14 -9.26
N ASP A 7 -4.07 10.35 -10.53
CA ASP A 7 -3.47 11.39 -11.35
C ASP A 7 -3.78 12.79 -10.81
N GLU A 8 -5.04 13.07 -10.46
CA GLU A 8 -5.46 14.31 -9.80
C GLU A 8 -4.73 14.56 -8.48
N ILE A 9 -4.65 13.53 -7.61
CA ILE A 9 -3.96 13.60 -6.31
C ILE A 9 -2.46 13.89 -6.49
N THR A 10 -1.84 13.28 -7.49
CA THR A 10 -0.39 13.45 -7.74
C THR A 10 -0.05 14.91 -8.08
N GLU A 11 -0.92 15.57 -8.84
CA GLU A 11 -0.73 16.95 -9.29
C GLU A 11 -1.10 17.99 -8.24
N ASP A 12 -2.04 17.66 -7.33
CA ASP A 12 -2.53 18.58 -6.30
C ASP A 12 -1.58 18.64 -5.08
N ARG A 13 -0.82 19.73 -5.01
CA ARG A 13 0.11 19.99 -3.90
C ARG A 13 -0.58 20.35 -2.58
N THR A 14 -1.87 20.65 -2.58
CA THR A 14 -2.64 20.95 -1.35
C THR A 14 -2.96 19.67 -0.57
N ILE A 15 -2.99 18.51 -1.25
CA ILE A 15 -3.17 17.21 -0.63
C ILE A 15 -1.87 16.80 0.06
N ARG A 16 -1.93 16.62 1.38
CA ARG A 16 -0.77 16.33 2.23
C ARG A 16 -0.59 14.85 2.51
N VAL A 17 -1.68 14.11 2.69
CA VAL A 17 -1.71 12.68 3.02
C VAL A 17 -2.94 12.05 2.38
N VAL A 18 -2.86 10.80 1.97
CA VAL A 18 -3.96 10.06 1.37
C VAL A 18 -4.36 8.89 2.28
N VAL A 19 -5.65 8.76 2.57
CA VAL A 19 -6.20 7.61 3.28
C VAL A 19 -7.09 6.81 2.34
N LEU A 20 -6.77 5.53 2.15
CA LEU A 20 -7.59 4.58 1.40
C LEU A 20 -8.43 3.76 2.38
N THR A 21 -9.74 3.65 2.13
CA THR A 21 -10.63 2.81 2.94
C THR A 21 -11.75 2.20 2.09
N GLY A 22 -12.34 1.13 2.56
CA GLY A 22 -13.50 0.51 1.90
C GLY A 22 -14.79 1.28 2.16
N ALA A 23 -15.68 1.35 1.18
CA ALA A 23 -17.00 1.93 1.34
C ALA A 23 -17.87 1.04 2.25
N GLY A 24 -18.45 1.63 3.30
CA GLY A 24 -19.23 0.92 4.32
C GLY A 24 -18.34 0.14 5.29
N GLU A 25 -18.90 -0.91 5.93
CA GLU A 25 -18.26 -1.59 7.06
C GLU A 25 -17.84 -3.05 6.76
N LYS A 26 -18.21 -3.57 5.58
CA LYS A 26 -18.06 -5.01 5.29
C LYS A 26 -16.68 -5.40 4.78
N ALA A 27 -16.10 -4.57 3.93
CA ALA A 27 -14.84 -4.88 3.30
C ALA A 27 -14.04 -3.60 2.99
N PHE A 28 -12.74 -3.67 3.14
CA PHE A 28 -11.82 -2.76 2.48
C PHE A 28 -11.80 -3.09 0.98
N SER A 29 -11.46 -4.31 0.64
CA SER A 29 -11.59 -4.88 -0.70
C SER A 29 -11.49 -6.41 -0.65
N ALA A 30 -12.43 -7.09 -1.29
CA ALA A 30 -12.42 -8.56 -1.39
C ALA A 30 -11.63 -9.09 -2.62
N GLY A 31 -10.94 -8.21 -3.34
CA GLY A 31 -10.22 -8.53 -4.57
C GLY A 31 -11.07 -8.41 -5.82
N ALA A 32 -10.67 -9.10 -6.87
CA ALA A 32 -11.33 -9.07 -8.17
C ALA A 32 -12.73 -9.72 -8.14
N ASP A 33 -13.65 -9.20 -8.95
CA ASP A 33 -14.93 -9.87 -9.20
C ASP A 33 -14.67 -11.17 -9.98
N ILE A 34 -15.04 -12.32 -9.38
CA ILE A 34 -14.79 -13.64 -9.93
C ILE A 34 -15.51 -13.85 -11.29
N LYS A 35 -16.66 -13.19 -11.51
CA LYS A 35 -17.40 -13.30 -12.77
C LYS A 35 -16.66 -12.55 -13.88
N GLU A 36 -16.26 -11.33 -13.62
CA GLU A 36 -15.43 -10.53 -14.54
C GLU A 36 -14.11 -11.24 -14.84
N PHE A 37 -13.46 -11.79 -13.81
CA PHE A 37 -12.25 -12.57 -13.92
C PHE A 37 -12.41 -13.76 -14.89
N ALA A 38 -13.50 -14.52 -14.76
CA ALA A 38 -13.78 -15.65 -15.64
C ALA A 38 -13.97 -15.24 -17.12
N GLU A 39 -14.48 -14.04 -17.39
CA GLU A 39 -14.59 -13.51 -18.75
C GLU A 39 -13.24 -13.19 -19.37
N PHE A 40 -12.32 -12.55 -18.62
CA PHE A 40 -10.95 -12.28 -19.08
C PHE A 40 -10.18 -13.58 -19.35
N VAL A 41 -10.35 -14.59 -18.49
CA VAL A 41 -9.73 -15.91 -18.69
C VAL A 41 -10.24 -16.54 -19.99
N LYS A 42 -11.56 -16.53 -20.24
CA LYS A 42 -12.14 -17.06 -21.48
C LYS A 42 -11.65 -16.35 -22.74
N LYS A 43 -11.44 -15.03 -22.66
CA LYS A 43 -10.93 -14.21 -23.77
C LYS A 43 -9.41 -14.36 -23.97
N GLY A 44 -8.68 -14.94 -22.99
CA GLY A 44 -7.22 -15.01 -23.02
C GLY A 44 -6.52 -13.66 -22.79
N THR A 45 -7.24 -12.64 -22.29
CA THR A 45 -6.73 -11.28 -22.09
C THR A 45 -6.46 -10.93 -20.64
N MET A 46 -6.53 -11.91 -19.74
CA MET A 46 -6.39 -11.72 -18.29
C MET A 46 -5.10 -10.96 -17.92
N VAL A 47 -3.96 -11.35 -18.46
CA VAL A 47 -2.70 -10.69 -18.15
C VAL A 47 -2.60 -9.34 -18.87
N SER A 48 -2.89 -9.29 -20.17
CA SER A 48 -2.66 -8.11 -21.00
C SER A 48 -3.61 -6.94 -20.70
N GLU A 49 -4.84 -7.21 -20.26
CA GLU A 49 -5.83 -6.16 -19.99
C GLU A 49 -6.05 -5.97 -18.49
N LYS A 50 -6.35 -7.03 -17.73
CA LYS A 50 -6.75 -6.93 -16.33
C LYS A 50 -5.55 -6.73 -15.39
N LEU A 51 -4.59 -7.66 -15.38
CA LEU A 51 -3.47 -7.61 -14.43
C LEU A 51 -2.52 -6.44 -14.72
N HIS A 52 -2.24 -6.12 -15.97
CA HIS A 52 -1.43 -4.94 -16.30
C HIS A 52 -2.09 -3.65 -15.85
N LEU A 53 -3.42 -3.51 -16.04
CA LEU A 53 -4.15 -2.34 -15.55
C LEU A 53 -4.08 -2.24 -14.02
N GLU A 54 -4.35 -3.35 -13.32
CA GLU A 54 -4.26 -3.37 -11.85
C GLU A 54 -2.85 -3.04 -11.35
N CYS A 55 -1.82 -3.65 -11.92
CA CYS A 55 -0.43 -3.36 -11.57
C CYS A 55 -0.09 -1.88 -11.78
N ASN A 56 -0.51 -1.29 -12.90
CA ASN A 56 -0.26 0.13 -13.17
C ASN A 56 -0.94 1.04 -12.14
N VAL A 57 -2.21 0.76 -11.79
CA VAL A 57 -2.94 1.54 -10.78
C VAL A 57 -2.32 1.36 -9.39
N PHE A 58 -1.94 0.13 -9.03
CA PHE A 58 -1.33 -0.16 -7.75
C PHE A 58 0.05 0.49 -7.61
N ASN A 59 0.86 0.46 -8.68
CA ASN A 59 2.13 1.19 -8.71
C ASN A 59 1.91 2.70 -8.53
N LYS A 60 0.88 3.30 -9.14
CA LYS A 60 0.56 4.72 -8.92
C LYS A 60 0.27 5.02 -7.43
N VAL A 61 -0.40 4.11 -6.69
CA VAL A 61 -0.61 4.28 -5.24
C VAL A 61 0.71 4.29 -4.48
N GLU A 62 1.61 3.35 -4.80
CA GLU A 62 2.94 3.26 -4.19
C GLU A 62 3.80 4.48 -4.50
N ASP A 63 3.73 4.95 -5.76
CA ASP A 63 4.52 6.09 -6.27
C ASP A 63 3.95 7.46 -5.92
N LEU A 64 2.76 7.54 -5.27
CA LEU A 64 2.22 8.82 -4.81
C LEU A 64 3.27 9.57 -3.99
N PRO A 65 3.55 10.84 -4.29
CA PRO A 65 4.50 11.61 -3.50
C PRO A 65 4.02 11.89 -2.07
N GLN A 66 2.70 11.85 -1.84
CA GLN A 66 2.11 12.00 -0.52
C GLN A 66 2.23 10.70 0.28
N PRO A 67 2.41 10.74 1.61
CA PRO A 67 2.20 9.59 2.47
C PRO A 67 0.82 8.97 2.29
N THR A 68 0.73 7.63 2.34
CA THR A 68 -0.50 6.88 2.11
C THR A 68 -0.79 5.96 3.29
N ILE A 69 -2.06 5.86 3.70
CA ILE A 69 -2.52 5.00 4.79
C ILE A 69 -3.67 4.13 4.30
N ALA A 70 -3.54 2.81 4.38
CA ALA A 70 -4.65 1.89 4.17
C ALA A 70 -5.40 1.67 5.50
N ALA A 71 -6.66 2.08 5.54
CA ALA A 71 -7.58 1.87 6.66
C ALA A 71 -8.43 0.61 6.38
N LEU A 72 -7.98 -0.55 6.88
CA LEU A 72 -8.58 -1.85 6.61
C LEU A 72 -9.81 -2.05 7.52
N ASN A 73 -10.92 -1.44 7.13
CA ASN A 73 -12.17 -1.39 7.88
C ASN A 73 -13.04 -2.65 7.76
N GLY A 74 -12.63 -3.64 6.96
CA GLY A 74 -13.36 -4.87 6.73
C GLY A 74 -12.53 -5.89 5.98
N ILE A 75 -13.17 -6.97 5.49
CA ILE A 75 -12.49 -8.06 4.77
C ILE A 75 -11.54 -7.51 3.71
N THR A 76 -10.29 -8.01 3.72
CA THR A 76 -9.24 -7.58 2.80
C THR A 76 -8.55 -8.81 2.22
N LEU A 77 -8.86 -9.16 0.97
CA LEU A 77 -8.41 -10.42 0.35
C LEU A 77 -7.86 -10.19 -1.06
N GLY A 78 -6.89 -11.02 -1.45
CA GLY A 78 -6.36 -11.06 -2.80
C GLY A 78 -5.86 -9.69 -3.28
N GLY A 79 -6.34 -9.22 -4.43
CA GLY A 79 -6.03 -7.87 -4.93
C GLY A 79 -6.30 -6.74 -3.94
N GLY A 80 -7.21 -6.94 -2.97
CA GLY A 80 -7.46 -5.97 -1.90
C GLY A 80 -6.28 -5.81 -0.95
N ILE A 81 -5.64 -6.92 -0.53
CA ILE A 81 -4.42 -6.82 0.28
C ILE A 81 -3.22 -6.38 -0.58
N GLU A 82 -3.17 -6.74 -1.87
CA GLU A 82 -2.14 -6.25 -2.79
C GLU A 82 -2.18 -4.73 -2.92
N LEU A 83 -3.39 -4.13 -3.00
CA LEU A 83 -3.59 -2.68 -2.98
C LEU A 83 -3.13 -2.07 -1.64
N ALA A 84 -3.47 -2.69 -0.51
CA ALA A 84 -3.04 -2.21 0.81
C ALA A 84 -1.52 -2.27 1.01
N LEU A 85 -0.84 -3.23 0.37
CA LEU A 85 0.64 -3.32 0.37
C LEU A 85 1.32 -2.17 -0.37
N CYS A 86 0.61 -1.45 -1.24
CA CYS A 86 1.12 -0.27 -1.94
C CYS A 86 1.06 1.01 -1.09
N CYS A 87 0.35 0.98 0.05
CA CYS A 87 0.33 2.09 0.98
C CYS A 87 1.55 2.06 1.93
N ASP A 88 1.96 3.22 2.44
CA ASP A 88 3.07 3.31 3.39
C ASP A 88 2.69 2.67 4.73
N PHE A 89 1.48 2.91 5.22
CA PHE A 89 0.97 2.37 6.49
C PHE A 89 -0.36 1.63 6.31
N ARG A 90 -0.62 0.67 7.22
CA ARG A 90 -1.85 -0.15 7.26
C ARG A 90 -2.37 -0.20 8.68
N ILE A 91 -3.59 0.32 8.89
CA ILE A 91 -4.33 0.25 10.16
C ILE A 91 -5.49 -0.72 9.96
N MET A 92 -5.65 -1.67 10.86
CA MET A 92 -6.58 -2.79 10.69
C MET A 92 -7.54 -2.91 11.87
N GLY A 93 -8.81 -3.18 11.58
CA GLY A 93 -9.80 -3.50 12.60
C GLY A 93 -9.53 -4.86 13.26
N GLU A 94 -9.72 -4.97 14.56
CA GLU A 94 -9.41 -6.18 15.35
C GLU A 94 -10.18 -7.43 14.90
N CYS A 95 -11.41 -7.26 14.36
CA CYS A 95 -12.23 -8.35 13.83
C CYS A 95 -11.98 -8.62 12.34
N VAL A 96 -11.18 -7.81 11.66
CA VAL A 96 -10.89 -7.95 10.24
C VAL A 96 -10.01 -9.18 9.99
N LYS A 97 -10.20 -9.81 8.85
CA LYS A 97 -9.34 -10.90 8.36
C LYS A 97 -8.76 -10.53 7.01
N VAL A 98 -7.48 -10.88 6.84
CA VAL A 98 -6.73 -10.67 5.59
C VAL A 98 -6.15 -11.98 5.08
N GLY A 99 -5.94 -12.12 3.78
CA GLY A 99 -5.35 -13.33 3.21
C GLY A 99 -5.25 -13.31 1.69
N PHE A 100 -4.55 -14.32 1.17
CA PHE A 100 -4.32 -14.52 -0.27
C PHE A 100 -4.93 -15.87 -0.71
N PRO A 101 -6.25 -15.93 -1.00
CA PRO A 101 -6.96 -17.18 -1.28
C PRO A 101 -6.74 -17.70 -2.71
N GLU A 102 -5.94 -17.05 -3.53
CA GLU A 102 -5.76 -17.31 -4.97
C GLU A 102 -5.33 -18.74 -5.26
N ILE A 103 -4.55 -19.36 -4.36
CA ILE A 103 -4.10 -20.75 -4.53
C ILE A 103 -5.25 -21.74 -4.64
N GLY A 104 -6.38 -21.45 -4.00
CA GLY A 104 -7.60 -22.28 -4.06
C GLY A 104 -8.26 -22.32 -5.43
N ILE A 105 -7.91 -21.41 -6.34
CA ILE A 105 -8.39 -21.34 -7.72
C ILE A 105 -7.24 -21.50 -8.75
N CYS A 106 -6.16 -22.18 -8.35
CA CYS A 106 -4.98 -22.43 -9.19
C CYS A 106 -4.25 -21.17 -9.65
N LEU A 107 -4.27 -20.11 -8.85
CA LEU A 107 -3.61 -18.83 -9.11
C LEU A 107 -2.71 -18.42 -7.93
N PHE A 108 -2.08 -17.28 -8.09
CA PHE A 108 -1.34 -16.57 -7.05
C PHE A 108 -1.61 -15.07 -7.15
N PRO A 109 -1.27 -14.27 -6.11
CA PRO A 109 -1.41 -12.81 -6.14
C PRO A 109 -0.64 -12.21 -7.32
N GLY A 110 -1.35 -11.74 -8.35
CA GLY A 110 -0.79 -11.32 -9.64
C GLY A 110 -0.56 -9.82 -9.79
N SER A 111 -1.06 -9.01 -8.85
CA SER A 111 -1.01 -7.53 -8.93
C SER A 111 0.09 -6.93 -8.04
N GLY A 112 1.18 -7.66 -7.85
CA GLY A 112 2.38 -7.22 -7.12
C GLY A 112 2.58 -7.85 -5.75
N GLY A 113 1.68 -8.73 -5.29
CA GLY A 113 1.81 -9.42 -4.00
C GLY A 113 3.07 -10.24 -3.87
N LEU A 114 3.48 -10.97 -4.94
CA LEU A 114 4.74 -11.74 -4.96
C LEU A 114 5.98 -10.86 -4.74
N VAL A 115 5.91 -9.58 -5.04
CA VAL A 115 7.03 -8.64 -4.93
C VAL A 115 7.00 -7.92 -3.59
N ARG A 116 5.86 -7.36 -3.20
CA ARG A 116 5.72 -6.49 -2.02
C ARG A 116 5.65 -7.26 -0.70
N LEU A 117 4.85 -8.34 -0.65
CA LEU A 117 4.69 -9.09 0.59
C LEU A 117 6.00 -9.66 1.14
N PRO A 118 6.85 -10.34 0.33
CA PRO A 118 8.12 -10.86 0.87
C PRO A 118 9.11 -9.79 1.33
N ARG A 119 9.04 -8.58 0.76
CA ARG A 119 9.84 -7.44 1.20
C ARG A 119 9.38 -6.90 2.55
N LEU A 120 8.08 -6.98 2.83
CA LEU A 120 7.50 -6.50 4.08
C LEU A 120 7.63 -7.52 5.23
N VAL A 121 7.18 -8.77 5.03
CA VAL A 121 7.07 -9.77 6.11
C VAL A 121 8.15 -10.88 6.03
N GLY A 122 9.03 -10.80 5.06
CA GLY A 122 10.04 -11.82 4.78
C GLY A 122 9.49 -13.03 4.00
N LYS A 123 10.40 -13.74 3.32
CA LYS A 123 10.06 -14.82 2.37
C LYS A 123 9.26 -15.96 3.00
N THR A 124 9.57 -16.34 4.24
CA THR A 124 8.91 -17.48 4.91
C THR A 124 7.46 -17.17 5.22
N ARG A 125 7.17 -15.99 5.77
CA ARG A 125 5.80 -15.57 6.09
C ARG A 125 4.96 -15.32 4.83
N ALA A 126 5.57 -14.76 3.79
CA ALA A 126 4.92 -14.61 2.50
C ALA A 126 4.50 -15.96 1.89
N LYS A 127 5.39 -16.98 1.94
CA LYS A 127 5.07 -18.35 1.51
C LYS A 127 3.96 -18.97 2.35
N GLU A 128 4.02 -18.83 3.68
CA GLU A 128 2.98 -19.31 4.59
C GLU A 128 1.60 -18.78 4.16
N LEU A 129 1.48 -17.47 4.00
CA LEU A 129 0.21 -16.82 3.61
C LEU A 129 -0.29 -17.23 2.23
N MET A 130 0.62 -17.31 1.24
CA MET A 130 0.23 -17.59 -0.14
C MET A 130 0.04 -19.08 -0.45
N PHE A 131 0.81 -19.98 0.21
CA PHE A 131 0.71 -21.43 -0.05
C PHE A 131 -0.53 -22.04 0.60
N PHE A 132 -0.85 -21.61 1.82
CA PHE A 132 -2.03 -22.13 2.52
C PHE A 132 -3.30 -21.38 2.14
N GLY A 133 -3.20 -20.13 1.68
CA GLY A 133 -4.35 -19.32 1.27
C GLY A 133 -5.32 -19.00 2.40
N GLU A 134 -4.89 -19.21 3.65
CA GLU A 134 -5.71 -19.00 4.82
C GLU A 134 -5.83 -17.52 5.18
N LYS A 135 -6.98 -17.19 5.78
CA LYS A 135 -7.21 -15.85 6.32
C LYS A 135 -6.62 -15.78 7.72
N ILE A 136 -5.74 -14.80 7.95
CA ILE A 136 -5.18 -14.53 9.28
C ILE A 136 -5.96 -13.43 10.00
N THR A 137 -5.87 -13.45 11.33
CA THR A 137 -6.46 -12.44 12.21
C THR A 137 -5.62 -11.15 12.22
N ALA A 138 -6.21 -10.05 12.71
CA ALA A 138 -5.52 -8.78 12.89
C ALA A 138 -4.30 -8.92 13.82
N GLN A 139 -4.44 -9.68 14.92
CA GLN A 139 -3.32 -9.95 15.83
C GLN A 139 -2.16 -10.63 15.10
N ARG A 140 -2.45 -11.67 14.30
CA ARG A 140 -1.42 -12.36 13.52
C ARG A 140 -0.78 -11.46 12.46
N ALA A 141 -1.57 -10.61 11.81
CA ALA A 141 -1.08 -9.64 10.84
C ALA A 141 -0.10 -8.63 11.50
N MET A 142 -0.42 -8.17 12.72
CA MET A 142 0.46 -7.30 13.51
C MET A 142 1.75 -8.01 13.92
N GLU A 143 1.67 -9.25 14.40
CA GLU A 143 2.84 -10.04 14.83
C GLU A 143 3.87 -10.25 13.72
N ILE A 144 3.42 -10.42 12.48
CA ILE A 144 4.31 -10.64 11.34
C ILE A 144 4.72 -9.34 10.63
N GLY A 145 4.28 -8.17 11.11
CA GLY A 145 4.57 -6.87 10.51
C GLY A 145 3.81 -6.58 9.21
N LEU A 146 2.70 -7.29 8.96
CA LEU A 146 1.85 -7.02 7.80
C LEU A 146 1.04 -5.73 7.96
N VAL A 147 0.67 -5.40 9.19
CA VAL A 147 -0.02 -4.16 9.55
C VAL A 147 0.71 -3.43 10.66
N ASP A 148 0.54 -2.13 10.74
CA ASP A 148 1.29 -1.24 11.64
C ASP A 148 0.53 -0.93 12.93
N GLU A 149 -0.81 -1.05 12.88
CA GLU A 149 -1.69 -0.78 14.03
C GLU A 149 -2.95 -1.65 13.93
N VAL A 150 -3.45 -2.09 15.10
CA VAL A 150 -4.75 -2.76 15.25
C VAL A 150 -5.60 -1.98 16.25
N CYS A 151 -6.86 -1.72 15.91
CA CYS A 151 -7.78 -0.98 16.76
C CYS A 151 -9.21 -1.54 16.64
N PRO A 152 -10.17 -1.13 17.50
CA PRO A 152 -11.58 -1.47 17.33
C PRO A 152 -12.07 -1.13 15.92
N ASN A 153 -12.91 -1.99 15.34
CA ASN A 153 -13.34 -1.86 13.94
C ASN A 153 -13.93 -0.50 13.60
N GLU A 154 -14.78 0.04 14.51
CA GLU A 154 -15.42 1.34 14.35
C GLU A 154 -14.45 2.52 14.42
N GLN A 155 -13.23 2.30 14.91
CA GLN A 155 -12.20 3.34 15.04
C GLN A 155 -11.19 3.36 13.89
N VAL A 156 -11.21 2.39 12.99
CA VAL A 156 -10.17 2.24 11.94
C VAL A 156 -10.01 3.52 11.11
N LEU A 157 -11.12 4.10 10.64
CA LEU A 157 -11.06 5.31 9.82
C LEU A 157 -10.61 6.52 10.65
N SER A 158 -11.14 6.70 11.86
CA SER A 158 -10.74 7.82 12.73
C SER A 158 -9.26 7.75 13.13
N ARG A 159 -8.74 6.56 13.42
CA ARG A 159 -7.31 6.36 13.69
C ARG A 159 -6.44 6.66 12.48
N ALA A 160 -6.88 6.26 11.29
CA ALA A 160 -6.17 6.58 10.04
C ALA A 160 -6.15 8.10 9.79
N ILE A 161 -7.26 8.80 10.04
CA ILE A 161 -7.34 10.25 9.93
C ILE A 161 -6.44 10.95 10.96
N GLU A 162 -6.47 10.55 12.24
CA GLU A 162 -5.56 11.09 13.26
C GLU A 162 -4.09 10.97 12.85
N ARG A 163 -3.71 9.81 12.32
CA ARG A 163 -2.35 9.57 11.84
C ARG A 163 -2.02 10.43 10.63
N ALA A 164 -2.98 10.57 9.71
CA ALA A 164 -2.85 11.43 8.54
C ALA A 164 -2.71 12.91 8.93
N GLU A 165 -3.50 13.40 9.87
CA GLU A 165 -3.40 14.76 10.40
C GLU A 165 -2.06 15.03 11.09
N SER A 166 -1.52 14.02 11.78
CA SER A 166 -0.20 14.12 12.39
C SER A 166 0.90 14.25 11.34
N LEU A 167 0.84 13.47 10.26
CA LEU A 167 1.75 13.59 9.12
C LEU A 167 1.57 14.91 8.38
N ALA A 168 0.33 15.37 8.23
CA ALA A 168 0.02 16.62 7.51
C ALA A 168 0.57 17.88 8.19
N LYS A 169 0.94 17.83 9.46
CA LYS A 169 1.62 18.92 10.20
C LYS A 169 3.12 19.00 9.90
N LEU A 170 3.70 17.95 9.34
CA LEU A 170 5.14 17.90 9.06
C LEU A 170 5.46 18.51 7.69
N PRO A 171 6.70 18.96 7.44
CA PRO A 171 7.12 19.50 6.15
C PRO A 171 6.91 18.51 5.00
N SER A 172 6.08 18.89 4.01
CA SER A 172 5.70 18.00 2.90
C SER A 172 6.89 17.54 2.08
N ASP A 173 7.79 18.45 1.74
CA ASP A 173 8.92 18.11 0.89
C ASP A 173 9.87 17.14 1.57
N SER A 174 10.02 17.24 2.89
CA SER A 174 10.79 16.26 3.67
C SER A 174 10.13 14.88 3.70
N LEU A 175 8.80 14.81 3.89
CA LEU A 175 8.06 13.54 3.86
C LEU A 175 8.16 12.87 2.47
N ARG A 176 7.98 13.64 1.39
CA ARG A 176 8.11 13.17 0.01
C ARG A 176 9.53 12.66 -0.27
N ALA A 177 10.54 13.40 0.17
CA ALA A 177 11.93 13.01 -0.02
C ALA A 177 12.29 11.72 0.75
N VAL A 178 11.79 11.57 2.00
CA VAL A 178 11.99 10.35 2.79
C VAL A 178 11.31 9.16 2.13
N LYS A 179 10.03 9.28 1.74
CA LYS A 179 9.30 8.21 1.05
C LYS A 179 10.04 7.79 -0.23
N ARG A 180 10.32 8.74 -1.11
CA ARG A 180 11.04 8.50 -2.36
C ARG A 180 12.42 7.91 -2.12
N GLY A 181 13.16 8.46 -1.15
CA GLY A 181 14.50 7.99 -0.80
C GLY A 181 14.51 6.53 -0.38
N ILE A 182 13.60 6.13 0.52
CA ILE A 182 13.49 4.74 0.98
C ILE A 182 13.17 3.79 -0.20
N GLN A 183 12.26 4.17 -1.09
CA GLN A 183 11.89 3.36 -2.25
C GLN A 183 13.07 3.20 -3.22
N ASP A 184 13.72 4.30 -3.57
CA ASP A 184 14.79 4.31 -4.59
C ASP A 184 16.05 3.57 -4.11
N VAL A 185 16.40 3.64 -2.81
CA VAL A 185 17.62 3.01 -2.29
C VAL A 185 17.44 1.53 -1.93
N ALA A 186 16.21 1.01 -1.92
CA ALA A 186 15.91 -0.33 -1.41
C ALA A 186 16.71 -1.46 -2.08
N GLU A 187 17.07 -1.29 -3.35
CA GLU A 187 17.82 -2.27 -4.14
C GLU A 187 19.26 -1.78 -4.48
N MET A 188 19.68 -0.63 -3.93
CA MET A 188 21.00 -0.06 -4.19
C MET A 188 22.05 -0.66 -3.25
N PRO A 189 23.32 -0.81 -3.70
CA PRO A 189 24.43 -1.02 -2.80
C PRO A 189 24.53 0.13 -1.77
N ILE A 190 24.89 -0.17 -0.53
CA ILE A 190 24.88 0.80 0.59
C ILE A 190 25.56 2.12 0.23
N GLN A 191 26.75 2.06 -0.36
CA GLN A 191 27.50 3.28 -0.72
C GLN A 191 26.76 4.14 -1.74
N GLN A 192 26.14 3.54 -2.75
CA GLN A 192 25.34 4.26 -3.75
C GLN A 192 24.09 4.88 -3.12
N GLY A 193 23.41 4.13 -2.23
CA GLY A 193 22.24 4.63 -1.48
C GLY A 193 22.58 5.83 -0.59
N VAL A 194 23.74 5.82 0.06
CA VAL A 194 24.25 6.97 0.86
C VAL A 194 24.47 8.19 -0.04
N GLU A 195 25.17 8.04 -1.16
CA GLU A 195 25.39 9.15 -2.11
C GLU A 195 24.07 9.71 -2.66
N TYR A 196 23.12 8.81 -3.00
CA TYR A 196 21.79 9.22 -3.43
C TYR A 196 21.06 10.04 -2.35
N SER A 197 21.14 9.59 -1.08
CA SER A 197 20.52 10.26 0.07
C SER A 197 21.10 11.65 0.31
N LEU A 198 22.42 11.82 0.15
CA LEU A 198 23.07 13.12 0.23
C LEU A 198 22.59 14.10 -0.85
N GLY A 199 22.33 13.58 -2.06
CA GLY A 199 21.71 14.35 -3.15
C GLY A 199 20.28 14.81 -2.82
N LEU A 200 19.48 13.97 -2.15
CA LEU A 200 18.14 14.33 -1.70
C LEU A 200 18.18 15.43 -0.64
N ILE A 201 19.05 15.31 0.39
CA ILE A 201 19.23 16.31 1.44
C ILE A 201 19.70 17.64 0.84
N SER A 202 20.64 17.61 -0.09
CA SER A 202 21.14 18.83 -0.75
C SER A 202 20.01 19.61 -1.44
N ARG A 203 19.08 18.91 -2.07
CA ARG A 203 17.89 19.55 -2.67
C ARG A 203 16.95 20.13 -1.62
N LEU A 204 16.69 19.41 -0.52
CA LEU A 204 15.85 19.90 0.58
C LEU A 204 16.43 21.17 1.22
N LEU A 205 17.73 21.23 1.46
CA LEU A 205 18.40 22.40 2.05
C LEU A 205 18.29 23.65 1.18
N SER A 206 17.96 23.53 -0.09
CA SER A 206 17.71 24.66 -1.00
C SER A 206 16.28 25.22 -0.91
N THR A 207 15.34 24.55 -0.22
CA THR A 207 13.95 24.98 -0.06
C THR A 207 13.80 26.08 1.01
N GLU A 208 12.71 26.87 0.92
CA GLU A 208 12.38 27.87 1.94
C GLU A 208 12.08 27.22 3.28
N ASP A 209 11.30 26.13 3.31
CA ASP A 209 10.95 25.37 4.51
C ASP A 209 12.19 24.94 5.32
N ALA A 210 13.25 24.51 4.62
CA ALA A 210 14.49 24.12 5.29
C ALA A 210 15.23 25.33 5.90
N ARG A 211 15.10 26.51 5.30
CA ARG A 211 15.72 27.76 5.84
C ARG A 211 14.97 28.31 7.05
N GLU A 212 13.66 28.07 7.14
CA GLU A 212 12.85 28.47 8.29
C GLU A 212 12.96 27.48 9.45
N GLY A 213 13.29 26.20 9.18
CA GLY A 213 13.38 25.14 10.18
C GLY A 213 14.74 25.02 10.90
N VAL A 214 15.76 25.77 10.45
CA VAL A 214 17.13 25.85 11.03
C VAL A 214 17.37 27.20 11.66
#